data_90e367f484c591b99ddaa418ae534168
#
_entry.id   90e367f484c591b99ddaa418ae534168
#
_cell.length_a   1.000
_cell.length_b   1.000
_cell.length_c   1.000
_cell.angle_alpha   90.00
_cell.angle_beta   90.00
_cell.angle_gamma   90.00
#
_symmetry.space_group_name_H-M   'P 1'
#
loop_
_entity.id
_entity.type
_entity.pdbx_description
1 polymer ?
#
loop_
_entity_poly.entity_id
_entity_poly.type
_entity_poly.pdbx_seq_one_letter_code
_entity_poly.pdbx_strand_id
1 'polypeptide(L)'
;MNVLVVNCGSSSLKYQLLDMTTETELAKGLFEKIGDQDAIFTHKRPNADKLERVEPILNHKEALRILLDILVDAEYGVIKSMDEIDAVGHRVVHGGEKFADSVLITPAVMEALEECCALAPLHNPPNIQGIEACQAIMPNVPQVAVFDTAFHQTMPKEAYMYALPYEYYEDYGIRRYGFHGTSHKYVAQRCAELMGKHMSDLRIITCHLGNGSSVSAIKGGRSIDTTMGFTPLSGLIMGTRTGDIDPAIVPFLMNKTGMNYEEVDTVMNKKSGVLGISGVSNDFRVIEEAAANGNKRAQLALNMFHYKVRRVIGAFAAVMGGVDAIVFTAGIGENSGFVRGKICEYLGYLGITIDAEQNSKRGEDIIISTPDSKVTVCVIPTNEELMIARDTKALVEAQ
;
A
#
# COMPACT_ATOMS: atom_id res chain seq x y z
N MET A 1 24.78 7.90 0.15
CA MET A 1 24.13 7.08 1.19
C MET A 1 23.30 6.00 0.48
N ASN A 2 23.64 4.73 0.73
CA ASN A 2 22.89 3.61 0.21
C ASN A 2 21.92 3.08 1.26
N VAL A 3 20.65 3.04 0.95
CA VAL A 3 19.60 2.55 1.83
C VAL A 3 19.03 1.25 1.28
N LEU A 4 19.10 0.19 2.09
CA LEU A 4 18.44 -1.06 1.83
C LEU A 4 17.01 -1.00 2.37
N VAL A 5 16.01 -1.11 1.51
CA VAL A 5 14.60 -1.21 1.91
C VAL A 5 14.18 -2.68 1.90
N VAL A 6 13.56 -3.12 3.00
CA VAL A 6 13.12 -4.50 3.20
C VAL A 6 11.63 -4.53 3.57
N ASN A 7 10.89 -5.40 2.92
CA ASN A 7 9.49 -5.66 3.20
C ASN A 7 9.27 -7.17 3.35
N CYS A 8 9.13 -7.64 4.59
CA CYS A 8 8.93 -9.04 4.93
C CYS A 8 7.44 -9.36 5.08
N GLY A 9 6.91 -10.21 4.22
CA GLY A 9 5.60 -10.85 4.37
C GLY A 9 5.73 -12.23 5.02
N SER A 10 4.62 -12.94 5.23
CA SER A 10 4.60 -14.26 5.88
C SER A 10 5.44 -15.32 5.14
N SER A 11 5.45 -15.31 3.81
CA SER A 11 6.19 -16.25 2.95
C SER A 11 6.94 -15.53 1.82
N SER A 12 7.22 -14.25 1.97
CA SER A 12 7.88 -13.45 0.94
C SER A 12 8.79 -12.39 1.57
N LEU A 13 9.82 -11.99 0.82
CA LEU A 13 10.66 -10.84 1.16
C LEU A 13 10.92 -10.07 -0.13
N LYS A 14 10.52 -8.80 -0.15
CA LYS A 14 10.85 -7.85 -1.22
C LYS A 14 11.92 -6.89 -0.72
N TYR A 15 12.90 -6.59 -1.57
CA TYR A 15 13.92 -5.62 -1.24
C TYR A 15 14.25 -4.69 -2.40
N GLN A 16 14.79 -3.54 -2.04
CA GLN A 16 15.38 -2.59 -2.97
C GLN A 16 16.55 -1.89 -2.32
N LEU A 17 17.70 -1.82 -3.02
CA LEU A 17 18.83 -1.01 -2.63
C LEU A 17 18.83 0.28 -3.45
N LEU A 18 18.84 1.43 -2.79
CA LEU A 18 18.78 2.74 -3.42
C LEU A 18 20.01 3.58 -3.05
N ASP A 19 20.62 4.24 -4.05
CA ASP A 19 21.52 5.36 -3.80
C ASP A 19 20.70 6.63 -3.54
N MET A 20 20.69 7.07 -2.29
CA MET A 20 19.92 8.24 -1.86
C MET A 20 20.59 9.58 -2.15
N THR A 21 21.75 9.58 -2.81
CA THR A 21 22.38 10.80 -3.36
C THR A 21 21.67 11.24 -4.65
N THR A 22 21.27 10.26 -5.45
CA THR A 22 20.59 10.44 -6.74
C THR A 22 19.15 9.92 -6.75
N GLU A 23 18.71 9.28 -5.67
CA GLU A 23 17.43 8.57 -5.54
C GLU A 23 17.22 7.51 -6.62
N THR A 24 18.29 6.80 -6.98
CA THR A 24 18.25 5.77 -8.03
C THR A 24 18.31 4.37 -7.45
N GLU A 25 17.55 3.45 -8.08
CA GLU A 25 17.58 2.02 -7.79
C GLU A 25 18.92 1.42 -8.24
N LEU A 26 19.67 0.80 -7.32
CA LEU A 26 20.86 0.02 -7.63
C LEU A 26 20.51 -1.43 -7.91
N ALA A 27 19.63 -2.02 -7.10
CA ALA A 27 19.12 -3.37 -7.27
C ALA A 27 17.78 -3.54 -6.59
N LYS A 28 16.99 -4.51 -7.07
CA LYS A 28 15.78 -4.98 -6.39
C LYS A 28 15.60 -6.48 -6.54
N GLY A 29 14.80 -7.07 -5.67
CA GLY A 29 14.47 -8.47 -5.78
C GLY A 29 13.28 -8.88 -4.92
N LEU A 30 12.91 -10.14 -5.13
CA LEU A 30 11.76 -10.75 -4.48
C LEU A 30 12.08 -12.21 -4.17
N PHE A 31 11.80 -12.61 -2.96
CA PHE A 31 11.73 -13.99 -2.53
C PHE A 31 10.26 -14.36 -2.36
N GLU A 32 9.86 -15.48 -2.93
CA GLU A 32 8.51 -16.03 -2.86
C GLU A 32 8.54 -17.45 -2.33
N LYS A 33 7.47 -17.86 -1.65
CA LYS A 33 7.36 -19.18 -1.03
C LYS A 33 8.49 -19.52 -0.04
N ILE A 34 8.92 -18.55 0.75
CA ILE A 34 9.87 -18.78 1.83
C ILE A 34 9.28 -19.82 2.79
N GLY A 35 10.05 -20.85 3.10
CA GLY A 35 9.64 -22.03 3.86
C GLY A 35 9.44 -23.27 2.99
N ASP A 36 9.34 -23.14 1.67
CA ASP A 36 9.13 -24.24 0.74
C ASP A 36 10.44 -24.72 0.09
N GLN A 37 10.40 -25.93 -0.48
CA GLN A 37 11.53 -26.52 -1.21
C GLN A 37 11.71 -25.91 -2.61
N ASP A 38 10.66 -25.30 -3.16
CA ASP A 38 10.61 -24.62 -4.45
C ASP A 38 10.44 -23.11 -4.31
N ALA A 39 11.09 -22.50 -3.31
CA ALA A 39 11.10 -21.07 -3.15
C ALA A 39 11.76 -20.40 -4.36
N ILE A 40 11.24 -19.25 -4.75
CA ILE A 40 11.68 -18.51 -5.93
C ILE A 40 12.41 -17.25 -5.48
N PHE A 41 13.64 -17.08 -5.92
CA PHE A 41 14.41 -15.86 -5.74
C PHE A 41 14.61 -15.15 -7.05
N THR A 42 14.28 -13.88 -7.12
CA THR A 42 14.54 -13.01 -8.26
C THR A 42 15.38 -11.81 -7.85
N HIS A 43 16.37 -11.48 -8.68
CA HIS A 43 17.22 -10.29 -8.53
C HIS A 43 17.30 -9.54 -9.84
N LYS A 44 17.19 -8.21 -9.79
CA LYS A 44 17.28 -7.33 -10.94
C LYS A 44 18.19 -6.15 -10.64
N ARG A 45 18.93 -5.76 -11.66
CA ARG A 45 19.74 -4.53 -11.69
C ARG A 45 19.31 -3.67 -12.88
N PRO A 46 19.46 -2.34 -12.82
CA PRO A 46 19.23 -1.50 -13.99
C PRO A 46 20.08 -1.96 -15.18
N ASN A 47 19.45 -2.06 -16.34
CA ASN A 47 20.10 -2.42 -17.62
C ASN A 47 20.81 -3.78 -17.65
N ALA A 48 20.44 -4.72 -16.77
CA ALA A 48 20.99 -6.08 -16.74
C ALA A 48 19.86 -7.12 -16.80
N ASP A 49 20.23 -8.33 -17.20
CA ASP A 49 19.29 -9.45 -17.20
C ASP A 49 18.82 -9.80 -15.77
N LYS A 50 17.60 -10.26 -15.67
CA LYS A 50 17.00 -10.76 -14.44
C LYS A 50 17.65 -12.08 -14.07
N LEU A 51 18.20 -12.19 -12.86
CA LEU A 51 18.52 -13.48 -12.24
C LEU A 51 17.27 -14.09 -11.63
N GLU A 52 17.02 -15.37 -11.88
CA GLU A 52 15.97 -16.13 -11.21
C GLU A 52 16.55 -17.48 -10.79
N ARG A 53 16.32 -17.86 -9.53
CA ARG A 53 16.69 -19.14 -8.95
C ARG A 53 15.49 -19.77 -8.27
N VAL A 54 15.39 -21.09 -8.36
CA VAL A 54 14.41 -21.89 -7.62
C VAL A 54 15.22 -22.86 -6.74
N GLU A 55 15.13 -22.65 -5.43
CA GLU A 55 15.91 -23.42 -4.45
C GLU A 55 15.20 -23.41 -3.08
N PRO A 56 15.51 -24.37 -2.19
CA PRO A 56 14.99 -24.34 -0.84
C PRO A 56 15.45 -23.08 -0.10
N ILE A 57 14.52 -22.32 0.49
CA ILE A 57 14.80 -21.16 1.36
C ILE A 57 13.93 -21.32 2.60
N LEU A 58 14.55 -21.78 3.70
CA LEU A 58 13.82 -22.29 4.87
C LEU A 58 13.14 -21.21 5.71
N ASN A 59 13.66 -19.98 5.69
CA ASN A 59 13.15 -18.88 6.51
C ASN A 59 13.67 -17.52 6.03
N HIS A 60 13.16 -16.44 6.62
CA HIS A 60 13.54 -15.06 6.27
C HIS A 60 15.00 -14.73 6.55
N LYS A 61 15.62 -15.35 7.57
CA LYS A 61 17.05 -15.16 7.87
C LYS A 61 17.92 -15.69 6.74
N GLU A 62 17.58 -16.84 6.17
CA GLU A 62 18.27 -17.41 5.01
C GLU A 62 18.04 -16.56 3.75
N ALA A 63 16.80 -16.11 3.51
CA ALA A 63 16.49 -15.19 2.41
C ALA A 63 17.32 -13.90 2.50
N LEU A 64 17.45 -13.31 3.69
CA LEU A 64 18.28 -12.14 3.92
C LEU A 64 19.77 -12.40 3.67
N ARG A 65 20.28 -13.56 4.08
CA ARG A 65 21.68 -13.93 3.80
C ARG A 65 21.92 -14.02 2.30
N ILE A 66 21.05 -14.72 1.57
CA ILE A 66 21.13 -14.81 0.09
C ILE A 66 21.06 -13.41 -0.55
N LEU A 67 20.15 -12.54 -0.06
CA LEU A 67 20.05 -11.15 -0.50
C LEU A 67 21.38 -10.41 -0.33
N LEU A 68 21.98 -10.49 0.85
CA LEU A 68 23.21 -9.76 1.13
C LEU A 68 24.39 -10.33 0.34
N ASP A 69 24.50 -11.66 0.21
CA ASP A 69 25.52 -12.32 -0.61
C ASP A 69 25.41 -11.88 -2.08
N ILE A 70 24.19 -11.79 -2.65
CA ILE A 70 24.02 -11.38 -4.05
C ILE A 70 24.35 -9.92 -4.29
N LEU A 71 24.15 -9.03 -3.30
CA LEU A 71 24.50 -7.60 -3.44
C LEU A 71 25.98 -7.35 -3.59
N VAL A 72 26.82 -8.22 -3.04
CA VAL A 72 28.31 -8.15 -3.12
C VAL A 72 28.91 -9.20 -4.09
N ASP A 73 28.08 -9.96 -4.78
CA ASP A 73 28.53 -11.00 -5.71
C ASP A 73 29.36 -10.40 -6.87
N ALA A 74 30.37 -11.14 -7.35
CA ALA A 74 31.27 -10.64 -8.38
C ALA A 74 30.60 -10.42 -9.74
N GLU A 75 29.53 -11.17 -10.05
CA GLU A 75 28.80 -11.11 -11.33
C GLU A 75 27.50 -10.31 -11.21
N TYR A 76 26.75 -10.50 -10.12
CA TYR A 76 25.41 -9.95 -9.92
C TYR A 76 25.36 -8.79 -8.92
N GLY A 77 26.42 -8.54 -8.20
CA GLY A 77 26.47 -7.50 -7.17
C GLY A 77 26.44 -6.07 -7.73
N VAL A 78 26.11 -5.14 -6.83
CA VAL A 78 26.03 -3.70 -7.11
C VAL A 78 26.83 -2.87 -6.11
N ILE A 79 27.34 -3.49 -5.04
CA ILE A 79 28.24 -2.92 -4.04
C ILE A 79 29.47 -3.83 -3.87
N LYS A 80 30.56 -3.29 -3.35
CA LYS A 80 31.82 -4.04 -3.19
C LYS A 80 31.91 -4.75 -1.84
N SER A 81 31.27 -4.18 -0.82
CA SER A 81 31.22 -4.74 0.53
C SER A 81 29.92 -4.35 1.21
N MET A 82 29.58 -5.08 2.26
CA MET A 82 28.40 -4.78 3.10
C MET A 82 28.49 -3.44 3.82
N ASP A 83 29.72 -2.90 4.01
CA ASP A 83 29.94 -1.60 4.62
C ASP A 83 29.42 -0.43 3.76
N GLU A 84 29.05 -0.70 2.51
CA GLU A 84 28.43 0.30 1.64
C GLU A 84 26.90 0.42 1.87
N ILE A 85 26.31 -0.40 2.73
CA ILE A 85 24.92 -0.24 3.19
C ILE A 85 24.92 0.66 4.42
N ASP A 86 24.49 1.91 4.25
CA ASP A 86 24.52 2.92 5.30
C ASP A 86 23.33 2.84 6.26
N ALA A 87 22.18 2.35 5.80
CA ALA A 87 20.97 2.18 6.62
C ALA A 87 20.01 1.14 6.03
N VAL A 88 19.12 0.63 6.88
CA VAL A 88 18.03 -0.26 6.48
C VAL A 88 16.68 0.36 6.84
N GLY A 89 15.78 0.48 5.86
CA GLY A 89 14.39 0.86 6.07
C GLY A 89 13.48 -0.37 6.01
N HIS A 90 12.67 -0.58 7.03
CA HIS A 90 11.72 -1.68 7.11
C HIS A 90 10.30 -1.17 6.94
N ARG A 91 9.54 -1.77 6.01
CA ARG A 91 8.10 -1.60 6.02
C ARG A 91 7.50 -2.41 7.15
N VAL A 92 6.71 -1.76 8.00
CA VAL A 92 5.92 -2.37 9.06
C VAL A 92 4.45 -2.05 8.82
N VAL A 93 3.59 -3.07 8.86
CA VAL A 93 2.18 -2.87 8.48
C VAL A 93 1.44 -2.04 9.51
N HIS A 94 1.63 -2.26 10.81
CA HIS A 94 0.83 -1.62 11.84
C HIS A 94 1.66 -1.05 12.97
N GLY A 95 1.53 0.26 13.21
CA GLY A 95 2.20 0.97 14.30
C GLY A 95 1.30 1.30 15.49
N GLY A 96 0.02 0.89 15.45
CA GLY A 96 -0.95 1.27 16.47
C GLY A 96 -1.09 2.79 16.59
N GLU A 97 -1.42 3.27 17.78
CA GLU A 97 -1.38 4.70 18.13
C GLU A 97 0.00 5.14 18.64
N LYS A 98 0.93 4.18 18.85
CA LYS A 98 2.26 4.45 19.37
C LYS A 98 3.18 5.13 18.38
N PHE A 99 2.96 4.89 17.09
CA PHE A 99 3.80 5.40 16.01
C PHE A 99 3.00 6.26 15.04
N ALA A 100 3.15 7.57 15.19
CA ALA A 100 2.56 8.57 14.31
C ALA A 100 3.52 8.98 13.17
N ASP A 101 4.76 8.47 13.17
CA ASP A 101 5.78 8.74 12.16
C ASP A 101 6.75 7.55 12.07
N SER A 102 7.66 7.58 11.11
CA SER A 102 8.77 6.64 11.00
C SER A 102 9.73 6.80 12.17
N VAL A 103 10.35 5.72 12.66
CA VAL A 103 11.21 5.76 13.85
C VAL A 103 12.48 4.91 13.67
N LEU A 104 13.57 5.34 14.30
CA LEU A 104 14.76 4.51 14.49
C LEU A 104 14.45 3.32 15.41
N ILE A 105 14.86 2.13 14.98
CA ILE A 105 14.58 0.90 15.72
C ILE A 105 15.55 0.79 16.91
N THR A 106 14.98 0.86 18.09
CA THR A 106 15.62 0.64 19.38
C THR A 106 14.99 -0.55 20.10
N PRO A 107 15.58 -1.06 21.20
CA PRO A 107 14.92 -2.11 22.00
C PRO A 107 13.50 -1.73 22.46
N ALA A 108 13.27 -0.47 22.86
CA ALA A 108 11.93 0.01 23.23
C ALA A 108 10.95 0.05 22.04
N VAL A 109 11.43 0.34 20.83
CA VAL A 109 10.61 0.27 19.63
C VAL A 109 10.24 -1.17 19.31
N MET A 110 11.16 -2.14 19.49
CA MET A 110 10.87 -3.56 19.29
C MET A 110 9.77 -4.06 20.24
N GLU A 111 9.86 -3.72 21.54
CA GLU A 111 8.80 -4.04 22.52
C GLU A 111 7.44 -3.48 22.09
N ALA A 112 7.41 -2.22 21.65
CA ALA A 112 6.19 -1.58 21.16
C ALA A 112 5.64 -2.23 19.86
N LEU A 113 6.51 -2.73 18.99
CA LEU A 113 6.11 -3.48 17.78
C LEU A 113 5.48 -4.83 18.13
N GLU A 114 6.02 -5.53 19.14
CA GLU A 114 5.44 -6.79 19.63
C GLU A 114 4.02 -6.58 20.16
N GLU A 115 3.78 -5.50 20.93
CA GLU A 115 2.43 -5.16 21.39
C GLU A 115 1.47 -4.88 20.22
N CYS A 116 1.95 -4.28 19.13
CA CYS A 116 1.15 -4.03 17.92
C CYS A 116 0.79 -5.32 17.15
N CYS A 117 1.40 -6.48 17.47
CA CYS A 117 1.03 -7.76 16.85
C CYS A 117 -0.42 -8.15 17.10
N ALA A 118 -1.01 -7.73 18.23
CA ALA A 118 -2.43 -7.95 18.51
C ALA A 118 -3.36 -7.30 17.48
N LEU A 119 -2.95 -6.16 16.89
CA LEU A 119 -3.70 -5.43 15.86
C LEU A 119 -3.47 -5.97 14.45
N ALA A 120 -2.33 -6.62 14.19
CA ALA A 120 -1.96 -7.16 12.89
C ALA A 120 -1.25 -8.52 13.01
N PRO A 121 -1.94 -9.57 13.51
CA PRO A 121 -1.32 -10.85 13.87
C PRO A 121 -0.75 -11.62 12.68
N LEU A 122 -1.19 -11.33 11.46
CA LEU A 122 -0.69 -11.97 10.23
C LEU A 122 0.45 -11.21 9.56
N HIS A 123 0.70 -9.95 9.95
CA HIS A 123 1.63 -9.06 9.25
C HIS A 123 2.81 -8.62 10.11
N ASN A 124 2.55 -8.14 11.35
CA ASN A 124 3.62 -7.63 12.20
C ASN A 124 4.65 -8.68 12.61
N PRO A 125 4.28 -9.93 12.98
CA PRO A 125 5.28 -10.93 13.32
C PRO A 125 6.33 -11.20 12.22
N PRO A 126 5.97 -11.39 10.94
CA PRO A 126 6.97 -11.47 9.86
C PRO A 126 7.82 -10.20 9.70
N ASN A 127 7.24 -9.01 9.91
CA ASN A 127 8.01 -7.77 9.85
C ASN A 127 9.08 -7.73 10.95
N ILE A 128 8.72 -8.10 12.19
CA ILE A 128 9.64 -8.19 13.34
C ILE A 128 10.77 -9.20 13.05
N GLN A 129 10.44 -10.39 12.56
CA GLN A 129 11.43 -11.39 12.16
C GLN A 129 12.43 -10.86 11.12
N GLY A 130 11.95 -10.06 10.16
CA GLY A 130 12.81 -9.39 9.19
C GLY A 130 13.76 -8.38 9.81
N ILE A 131 13.27 -7.58 10.76
CA ILE A 131 14.08 -6.62 11.53
C ILE A 131 15.15 -7.35 12.33
N GLU A 132 14.78 -8.34 13.14
CA GLU A 132 15.70 -9.14 13.96
C GLU A 132 16.78 -9.82 13.12
N ALA A 133 16.41 -10.36 11.97
CA ALA A 133 17.37 -10.98 11.06
C ALA A 133 18.37 -9.96 10.48
N CYS A 134 17.92 -8.76 10.13
CA CYS A 134 18.80 -7.66 9.70
C CYS A 134 19.71 -7.20 10.84
N GLN A 135 19.20 -7.03 12.05
CA GLN A 135 20.01 -6.65 13.23
C GLN A 135 21.10 -7.69 13.55
N ALA A 136 20.76 -8.98 13.42
CA ALA A 136 21.73 -10.05 13.67
C ALA A 136 22.88 -10.11 12.65
N ILE A 137 22.63 -9.72 11.40
CA ILE A 137 23.63 -9.77 10.32
C ILE A 137 24.37 -8.41 10.21
N MET A 138 23.70 -7.30 10.44
CA MET A 138 24.20 -5.94 10.32
C MET A 138 24.00 -5.15 11.64
N PRO A 139 24.67 -5.54 12.74
CA PRO A 139 24.39 -5.00 14.08
C PRO A 139 24.74 -3.50 14.24
N ASN A 140 25.61 -2.99 13.39
CA ASN A 140 26.06 -1.59 13.46
C ASN A 140 25.38 -0.66 12.44
N VAL A 141 24.51 -1.20 11.57
CA VAL A 141 23.80 -0.43 10.56
C VAL A 141 22.51 0.09 11.18
N PRO A 142 22.23 1.41 11.18
CA PRO A 142 20.99 1.96 11.69
C PRO A 142 19.79 1.45 10.90
N GLN A 143 18.72 1.14 11.64
CA GLN A 143 17.50 0.57 11.06
C GLN A 143 16.30 1.43 11.44
N VAL A 144 15.38 1.62 10.50
CA VAL A 144 14.20 2.45 10.61
C VAL A 144 12.95 1.64 10.32
N ALA A 145 11.94 1.77 11.17
CA ALA A 145 10.59 1.25 10.93
C ALA A 145 9.71 2.34 10.28
N VAL A 146 9.10 2.02 9.15
CA VAL A 146 8.17 2.88 8.41
C VAL A 146 6.81 2.18 8.36
N PHE A 147 5.78 2.84 8.87
CA PHE A 147 4.48 2.21 9.12
C PHE A 147 3.44 2.57 8.06
N ASP A 148 2.70 1.57 7.57
CA ASP A 148 1.57 1.81 6.66
C ASP A 148 0.47 2.66 7.31
N THR A 149 0.36 2.65 8.63
CA THR A 149 -0.66 3.36 9.41
C THR A 149 -0.25 4.76 9.85
N ALA A 150 1.06 5.08 9.87
CA ALA A 150 1.56 6.33 10.47
C ALA A 150 1.01 7.59 9.81
N PHE A 151 0.96 7.62 8.47
CA PHE A 151 0.45 8.78 7.72
C PHE A 151 -1.00 9.14 8.10
N HIS A 152 -1.80 8.15 8.49
CA HIS A 152 -3.20 8.31 8.87
C HIS A 152 -3.41 8.69 10.34
N GLN A 153 -2.36 8.77 11.16
CA GLN A 153 -2.48 9.17 12.56
C GLN A 153 -2.88 10.64 12.75
N THR A 154 -2.84 11.42 11.67
CA THR A 154 -3.31 12.82 11.65
C THR A 154 -4.82 12.96 11.48
N MET A 155 -5.57 11.87 11.31
CA MET A 155 -7.03 11.91 11.23
C MET A 155 -7.65 12.49 12.51
N PRO A 156 -8.67 13.37 12.41
CA PRO A 156 -9.38 13.86 13.57
C PRO A 156 -10.24 12.76 14.22
N LYS A 157 -10.59 12.93 15.48
CA LYS A 157 -11.25 11.91 16.30
C LYS A 157 -12.58 11.45 15.70
N GLU A 158 -13.36 12.36 15.17
CA GLU A 158 -14.63 12.08 14.47
C GLU A 158 -14.50 11.26 13.18
N ALA A 159 -13.30 11.21 12.58
CA ALA A 159 -13.04 10.41 11.39
C ALA A 159 -12.56 8.98 11.74
N TYR A 160 -11.81 8.83 12.84
CA TYR A 160 -11.25 7.52 13.18
C TYR A 160 -12.09 6.71 14.18
N MET A 161 -12.97 7.33 14.96
CA MET A 161 -13.79 6.62 15.94
C MET A 161 -14.90 5.81 15.28
N TYR A 162 -15.13 4.60 15.76
CA TYR A 162 -16.33 3.84 15.47
C TYR A 162 -17.41 4.14 16.51
N ALA A 163 -18.68 4.14 16.09
CA ALA A 163 -19.82 4.34 16.98
C ALA A 163 -20.14 3.07 17.78
N LEU A 164 -19.16 2.60 18.53
CA LEU A 164 -19.22 1.49 19.49
C LEU A 164 -19.12 2.06 20.90
N PRO A 165 -19.43 1.26 21.97
CA PRO A 165 -19.13 1.69 23.34
C PRO A 165 -17.69 2.16 23.46
N TYR A 166 -17.52 3.35 24.08
CA TYR A 166 -16.25 4.09 24.08
C TYR A 166 -15.09 3.31 24.74
N GLU A 167 -15.42 2.47 25.74
CA GLU A 167 -14.49 1.58 26.39
C GLU A 167 -13.75 0.62 25.45
N TYR A 168 -14.36 0.23 24.32
CA TYR A 168 -13.67 -0.63 23.34
C TYR A 168 -12.54 0.09 22.59
N TYR A 169 -12.65 1.40 22.47
CA TYR A 169 -11.52 2.19 22.02
C TYR A 169 -10.42 2.29 23.10
N GLU A 170 -10.80 2.58 24.34
CA GLU A 170 -9.84 2.76 25.44
C GLU A 170 -9.12 1.46 25.79
N ASP A 171 -9.83 0.33 25.86
CA ASP A 171 -9.28 -0.94 26.31
C ASP A 171 -8.58 -1.73 25.20
N TYR A 172 -9.05 -1.60 23.96
CA TYR A 172 -8.61 -2.46 22.84
C TYR A 172 -8.07 -1.68 21.62
N GLY A 173 -8.05 -0.37 21.66
CA GLY A 173 -7.62 0.46 20.54
C GLY A 173 -8.50 0.30 19.30
N ILE A 174 -9.80 -0.01 19.46
CA ILE A 174 -10.71 -0.20 18.33
C ILE A 174 -11.06 1.15 17.71
N ARG A 175 -10.36 1.46 16.61
CA ARG A 175 -10.51 2.67 15.81
C ARG A 175 -10.14 2.40 14.35
N ARG A 176 -10.43 3.35 13.46
CA ARG A 176 -9.86 3.38 12.12
C ARG A 176 -8.37 3.72 12.20
N TYR A 177 -7.51 2.90 11.62
CA TYR A 177 -6.09 3.18 11.46
C TYR A 177 -5.76 3.60 10.04
N GLY A 178 -6.32 2.91 9.04
CA GLY A 178 -5.96 3.09 7.64
C GLY A 178 -4.63 2.41 7.29
N PHE A 179 -4.43 2.17 6.01
CA PHE A 179 -3.25 1.48 5.47
C PHE A 179 -2.84 2.11 4.14
N HIS A 180 -1.80 1.60 3.49
CA HIS A 180 -1.16 2.19 2.31
C HIS A 180 -0.66 3.64 2.56
N GLY A 181 -0.41 4.00 3.81
CA GLY A 181 -0.05 5.37 4.20
C GLY A 181 1.20 5.87 3.50
N THR A 182 2.21 5.02 3.34
CA THR A 182 3.44 5.34 2.60
C THR A 182 3.15 5.69 1.14
N SER A 183 2.28 4.93 0.47
CA SER A 183 1.84 5.22 -0.90
C SER A 183 1.06 6.52 -0.98
N HIS A 184 0.05 6.71 -0.11
CA HIS A 184 -0.75 7.94 -0.09
C HIS A 184 0.10 9.18 0.17
N LYS A 185 1.07 9.12 1.08
CA LYS A 185 2.04 10.18 1.37
C LYS A 185 2.87 10.50 0.13
N TYR A 186 3.47 9.48 -0.50
CA TYR A 186 4.31 9.63 -1.68
C TYR A 186 3.58 10.30 -2.84
N VAL A 187 2.45 9.73 -3.26
CA VAL A 187 1.74 10.25 -4.44
C VAL A 187 1.10 11.61 -4.22
N ALA A 188 0.75 11.96 -2.98
CA ALA A 188 0.27 13.29 -2.66
C ALA A 188 1.39 14.35 -2.77
N GLN A 189 2.61 14.03 -2.30
CA GLN A 189 3.78 14.90 -2.46
C GLN A 189 4.11 15.09 -3.95
N ARG A 190 4.17 14.00 -4.71
CA ARG A 190 4.42 14.06 -6.16
C ARG A 190 3.34 14.84 -6.90
N CYS A 191 2.08 14.75 -6.49
CA CYS A 191 0.98 15.54 -7.06
C CYS A 191 1.20 17.04 -6.85
N ALA A 192 1.58 17.45 -5.65
CA ALA A 192 1.87 18.86 -5.36
C ALA A 192 3.05 19.38 -6.21
N GLU A 193 4.12 18.59 -6.32
CA GLU A 193 5.26 18.89 -7.19
C GLU A 193 4.84 19.01 -8.67
N LEU A 194 4.07 18.06 -9.18
CA LEU A 194 3.57 18.05 -10.55
C LEU A 194 2.68 19.26 -10.85
N MET A 195 1.90 19.71 -9.87
CA MET A 195 1.06 20.92 -9.97
C MET A 195 1.86 22.21 -9.75
N GLY A 196 3.11 22.17 -9.30
CA GLY A 196 3.91 23.34 -8.93
C GLY A 196 3.32 24.14 -7.76
N LYS A 197 2.65 23.45 -6.80
CA LYS A 197 1.98 24.06 -5.65
C LYS A 197 2.50 23.53 -4.32
N HIS A 198 2.36 24.32 -3.26
CA HIS A 198 2.66 23.87 -1.92
C HIS A 198 1.58 22.89 -1.42
N MET A 199 2.02 21.78 -0.80
CA MET A 199 1.14 20.77 -0.24
C MET A 199 0.17 21.36 0.79
N SER A 200 0.61 22.36 1.57
CA SER A 200 -0.22 23.06 2.57
C SER A 200 -1.50 23.70 2.01
N ASP A 201 -1.49 24.02 0.72
CA ASP A 201 -2.58 24.74 0.07
C ASP A 201 -3.57 23.82 -0.64
N LEU A 202 -3.30 22.50 -0.63
CA LEU A 202 -4.03 21.52 -1.44
C LEU A 202 -4.95 20.62 -0.61
N ARG A 203 -6.07 20.28 -1.23
CA ARG A 203 -6.99 19.21 -0.85
C ARG A 203 -6.90 18.13 -1.92
N ILE A 204 -6.28 17.01 -1.57
CA ILE A 204 -5.97 15.94 -2.52
C ILE A 204 -6.74 14.69 -2.11
N ILE A 205 -7.36 14.02 -3.08
CA ILE A 205 -7.89 12.68 -2.91
C ILE A 205 -6.95 11.71 -3.64
N THR A 206 -6.37 10.79 -2.93
CA THR A 206 -5.49 9.76 -3.51
C THR A 206 -6.20 8.42 -3.56
N CYS A 207 -6.25 7.81 -4.74
CA CYS A 207 -6.91 6.55 -5.03
C CYS A 207 -5.84 5.48 -5.32
N HIS A 208 -5.42 4.75 -4.29
CA HIS A 208 -4.54 3.60 -4.41
C HIS A 208 -5.40 2.39 -4.78
N LEU A 209 -5.44 2.06 -6.08
CA LEU A 209 -6.29 1.01 -6.64
C LEU A 209 -5.43 -0.15 -7.13
N GLY A 210 -5.33 -1.19 -6.32
CA GLY A 210 -4.62 -2.44 -6.61
C GLY A 210 -5.50 -3.64 -6.23
N ASN A 211 -4.87 -4.81 -6.02
CA ASN A 211 -5.60 -5.96 -5.46
C ASN A 211 -6.10 -5.66 -4.03
N GLY A 212 -5.30 -4.94 -3.21
CA GLY A 212 -5.80 -4.14 -2.10
C GLY A 212 -6.06 -2.71 -2.59
N SER A 213 -7.14 -2.07 -2.16
CA SER A 213 -7.52 -0.74 -2.63
C SER A 213 -7.95 0.15 -1.46
N SER A 214 -7.50 1.40 -1.50
CA SER A 214 -7.93 2.44 -0.55
C SER A 214 -7.98 3.81 -1.20
N VAL A 215 -8.78 4.69 -0.64
CA VAL A 215 -8.84 6.12 -0.99
C VAL A 215 -8.56 6.91 0.28
N SER A 216 -7.81 7.99 0.19
CA SER A 216 -7.53 8.89 1.31
C SER A 216 -7.83 10.33 0.96
N ALA A 217 -8.38 11.05 1.94
CA ALA A 217 -8.58 12.50 1.90
C ALA A 217 -7.40 13.18 2.58
N ILE A 218 -6.69 14.03 1.85
CA ILE A 218 -5.49 14.71 2.32
C ILE A 218 -5.69 16.21 2.20
N LYS A 219 -5.58 16.91 3.34
CA LYS A 219 -5.76 18.36 3.39
C LYS A 219 -4.54 19.00 4.05
N GLY A 220 -3.89 19.91 3.35
CA GLY A 220 -2.69 20.58 3.85
C GLY A 220 -1.55 19.61 4.17
N GLY A 221 -1.41 18.53 3.40
CA GLY A 221 -0.40 17.50 3.58
C GLY A 221 -0.71 16.46 4.67
N ARG A 222 -1.86 16.54 5.34
CA ARG A 222 -2.27 15.64 6.42
C ARG A 222 -3.42 14.75 5.99
N SER A 223 -3.34 13.45 6.27
CA SER A 223 -4.49 12.55 6.11
C SER A 223 -5.59 12.93 7.09
N ILE A 224 -6.79 13.19 6.60
CA ILE A 224 -7.94 13.55 7.41
C ILE A 224 -9.05 12.49 7.38
N ASP A 225 -9.01 11.59 6.41
CA ASP A 225 -9.85 10.40 6.35
C ASP A 225 -9.26 9.38 5.37
N THR A 226 -9.61 8.10 5.54
CA THR A 226 -9.22 7.01 4.64
C THR A 226 -10.22 5.88 4.69
N THR A 227 -10.28 5.06 3.64
CA THR A 227 -11.31 4.00 3.52
C THR A 227 -11.02 2.73 4.28
N MET A 228 -9.75 2.30 4.36
CA MET A 228 -9.41 1.15 5.19
C MET A 228 -9.62 1.50 6.66
N GLY A 229 -10.05 0.53 7.45
CA GLY A 229 -10.52 0.76 8.82
C GLY A 229 -9.57 0.29 9.91
N PHE A 230 -10.13 -0.43 10.87
CA PHE A 230 -9.39 -1.17 11.89
C PHE A 230 -8.46 -2.20 11.26
N THR A 231 -8.91 -2.82 10.17
CA THR A 231 -8.14 -3.74 9.33
C THR A 231 -8.16 -3.30 7.86
N PRO A 232 -7.32 -3.88 6.99
CA PRO A 232 -7.35 -3.62 5.55
C PRO A 232 -8.59 -4.19 4.82
N LEU A 233 -9.54 -4.80 5.54
CA LEU A 233 -10.77 -5.37 4.96
C LEU A 233 -11.81 -4.30 4.63
N SER A 234 -11.96 -3.29 5.51
CA SER A 234 -12.96 -2.22 5.37
C SER A 234 -12.69 -1.31 4.17
N GLY A 235 -13.72 -0.63 3.71
CA GLY A 235 -13.65 0.40 2.66
C GLY A 235 -14.13 -0.08 1.30
N LEU A 236 -13.26 0.01 0.30
CA LEU A 236 -13.59 -0.32 -1.08
C LEU A 236 -13.79 -1.84 -1.30
N ILE A 237 -14.55 -2.17 -2.34
CA ILE A 237 -14.48 -3.51 -2.93
C ILE A 237 -13.07 -3.71 -3.49
N MET A 238 -12.44 -4.86 -3.23
CA MET A 238 -11.08 -5.15 -3.66
C MET A 238 -11.03 -6.40 -4.53
N GLY A 239 -9.86 -6.90 -4.86
CA GLY A 239 -9.72 -8.12 -5.65
C GLY A 239 -10.48 -9.30 -5.05
N THR A 240 -10.23 -9.58 -3.76
CA THR A 240 -10.81 -10.72 -3.02
C THR A 240 -11.55 -10.32 -1.75
N ARG A 241 -11.45 -9.05 -1.31
CA ARG A 241 -12.05 -8.54 -0.06
C ARG A 241 -13.35 -7.82 -0.33
N THR A 242 -14.32 -7.99 0.60
CA THR A 242 -15.65 -7.38 0.48
C THR A 242 -15.64 -5.85 0.44
N GLY A 243 -14.71 -5.20 1.18
CA GLY A 243 -14.90 -3.83 1.63
C GLY A 243 -16.05 -3.74 2.65
N ASP A 244 -16.65 -2.56 2.74
CA ASP A 244 -17.75 -2.31 3.67
C ASP A 244 -19.00 -3.12 3.32
N ILE A 245 -19.50 -3.86 4.32
CA ILE A 245 -20.78 -4.59 4.31
C ILE A 245 -21.59 -4.22 5.55
N ASP A 246 -22.87 -4.57 5.57
CA ASP A 246 -23.67 -4.53 6.79
C ASP A 246 -23.12 -5.57 7.78
N PRO A 247 -22.74 -5.17 9.02
CA PRO A 247 -22.22 -6.08 10.04
C PRO A 247 -23.15 -7.27 10.35
N ALA A 248 -24.46 -7.10 10.21
CA ALA A 248 -25.45 -8.17 10.44
C ALA A 248 -25.34 -9.34 9.43
N ILE A 249 -24.65 -9.13 8.31
CA ILE A 249 -24.40 -10.20 7.33
C ILE A 249 -23.53 -11.29 7.94
N VAL A 250 -22.59 -10.97 8.82
CA VAL A 250 -21.67 -11.94 9.44
C VAL A 250 -22.45 -12.99 10.24
N PRO A 251 -23.20 -12.64 11.31
CA PRO A 251 -23.98 -13.63 12.05
C PRO A 251 -25.09 -14.28 11.20
N PHE A 252 -25.63 -13.59 10.20
CA PHE A 252 -26.59 -14.17 9.28
C PHE A 252 -25.98 -15.34 8.48
N LEU A 253 -24.78 -15.16 7.92
CA LEU A 253 -24.05 -16.21 7.19
C LEU A 253 -23.72 -17.37 8.11
N MET A 254 -23.20 -17.14 9.32
CA MET A 254 -22.90 -18.17 10.30
C MET A 254 -24.13 -19.05 10.57
N ASN A 255 -25.29 -18.43 10.82
CA ASN A 255 -26.52 -19.12 11.10
C ASN A 255 -27.07 -19.88 9.88
N LYS A 256 -26.95 -19.34 8.66
CA LYS A 256 -27.52 -19.95 7.45
C LYS A 256 -26.67 -21.08 6.88
N THR A 257 -25.37 -20.98 7.01
CA THR A 257 -24.40 -21.90 6.37
C THR A 257 -23.76 -22.87 7.35
N GLY A 258 -23.85 -22.59 8.66
CA GLY A 258 -23.14 -23.34 9.70
C GLY A 258 -21.63 -23.02 9.78
N MET A 259 -21.13 -22.03 8.99
CA MET A 259 -19.73 -21.58 9.06
C MET A 259 -19.42 -20.98 10.44
N ASN A 260 -18.21 -21.27 10.92
CA ASN A 260 -17.67 -20.59 12.10
C ASN A 260 -17.12 -19.19 11.71
N TYR A 261 -16.58 -18.46 12.69
CA TYR A 261 -16.07 -17.11 12.48
C TYR A 261 -14.88 -17.09 11.48
N GLU A 262 -13.93 -18.01 11.62
CA GLU A 262 -12.73 -18.09 10.76
C GLU A 262 -13.10 -18.39 9.30
N GLU A 263 -14.12 -19.20 9.09
CA GLU A 263 -14.63 -19.52 7.75
C GLU A 263 -15.30 -18.30 7.10
N VAL A 264 -16.10 -17.54 7.86
CA VAL A 264 -16.71 -16.29 7.38
C VAL A 264 -15.65 -15.22 7.13
N ASP A 265 -14.66 -15.09 8.02
CA ASP A 265 -13.51 -14.19 7.81
C ASP A 265 -12.76 -14.54 6.53
N THR A 266 -12.53 -15.84 6.28
CA THR A 266 -11.93 -16.31 5.01
C THR A 266 -12.80 -15.94 3.80
N VAL A 267 -14.11 -16.05 3.88
CA VAL A 267 -15.02 -15.61 2.81
C VAL A 267 -14.85 -14.12 2.54
N MET A 268 -14.85 -13.29 3.58
CA MET A 268 -14.77 -11.84 3.45
C MET A 268 -13.42 -11.37 2.90
N ASN A 269 -12.32 -12.03 3.27
CA ASN A 269 -10.97 -11.62 2.90
C ASN A 269 -10.44 -12.25 1.60
N LYS A 270 -10.84 -13.50 1.28
CA LYS A 270 -10.20 -14.30 0.22
C LYS A 270 -11.13 -14.76 -0.90
N LYS A 271 -12.45 -14.75 -0.69
CA LYS A 271 -13.44 -15.31 -1.64
C LYS A 271 -14.48 -14.29 -2.12
N SER A 272 -14.34 -13.05 -1.73
CA SER A 272 -15.26 -11.95 -2.00
C SER A 272 -14.70 -10.96 -3.04
N GLY A 273 -15.06 -9.70 -2.93
CA GLY A 273 -14.58 -8.66 -3.84
C GLY A 273 -15.04 -8.89 -5.28
N VAL A 274 -14.24 -8.37 -6.23
CA VAL A 274 -14.56 -8.55 -7.65
C VAL A 274 -14.48 -10.02 -8.07
N LEU A 275 -13.63 -10.84 -7.42
CA LEU A 275 -13.58 -12.28 -7.60
C LEU A 275 -14.94 -12.92 -7.26
N GLY A 276 -15.46 -12.65 -6.08
CA GLY A 276 -16.71 -13.26 -5.58
C GLY A 276 -17.92 -12.84 -6.42
N ILE A 277 -17.97 -11.59 -6.87
CA ILE A 277 -19.06 -11.06 -7.69
C ILE A 277 -18.95 -11.60 -9.12
N SER A 278 -17.79 -11.49 -9.76
CA SER A 278 -17.60 -11.92 -11.15
C SER A 278 -17.65 -13.45 -11.30
N GLY A 279 -17.09 -14.17 -10.33
CA GLY A 279 -16.85 -15.61 -10.43
C GLY A 279 -15.76 -15.98 -11.45
N VAL A 280 -14.94 -15.01 -11.87
CA VAL A 280 -13.92 -15.19 -12.92
C VAL A 280 -12.51 -15.07 -12.35
N SER A 281 -12.16 -13.91 -11.82
CA SER A 281 -10.81 -13.61 -11.36
C SER A 281 -10.82 -12.44 -10.36
N ASN A 282 -9.72 -12.27 -9.63
CA ASN A 282 -9.38 -11.04 -8.92
C ASN A 282 -8.50 -10.08 -9.75
N ASP A 283 -8.02 -10.53 -10.92
CA ASP A 283 -7.27 -9.70 -11.86
C ASP A 283 -8.23 -8.87 -12.73
N PHE A 284 -8.16 -7.55 -12.59
CA PHE A 284 -9.02 -6.63 -13.32
C PHE A 284 -8.90 -6.75 -14.84
N ARG A 285 -7.72 -7.09 -15.37
CA ARG A 285 -7.51 -7.30 -16.83
C ARG A 285 -8.39 -8.43 -17.35
N VAL A 286 -8.41 -9.55 -16.60
CA VAL A 286 -9.23 -10.71 -16.93
C VAL A 286 -10.72 -10.39 -16.80
N ILE A 287 -11.10 -9.58 -15.80
CA ILE A 287 -12.50 -9.17 -15.58
C ILE A 287 -12.95 -8.21 -16.70
N GLU A 288 -12.11 -7.24 -17.08
CA GLU A 288 -12.40 -6.30 -18.18
C GLU A 288 -12.59 -7.07 -19.51
N GLU A 289 -11.74 -8.05 -19.81
CA GLU A 289 -11.87 -8.91 -20.98
C GLU A 289 -13.15 -9.75 -20.94
N ALA A 290 -13.44 -10.39 -19.81
CA ALA A 290 -14.67 -11.18 -19.63
C ALA A 290 -15.93 -10.32 -19.80
N ALA A 291 -15.94 -9.10 -19.28
CA ALA A 291 -17.04 -8.15 -19.43
C ALA A 291 -17.22 -7.71 -20.90
N ALA A 292 -16.13 -7.41 -21.59
CA ALA A 292 -16.15 -7.07 -23.01
C ALA A 292 -16.70 -8.22 -23.88
N ASN A 293 -16.46 -9.47 -23.46
CA ASN A 293 -16.99 -10.68 -24.10
C ASN A 293 -18.43 -11.04 -23.63
N GLY A 294 -19.12 -10.13 -22.94
CA GLY A 294 -20.52 -10.26 -22.57
C GLY A 294 -20.82 -10.95 -21.23
N ASN A 295 -19.80 -11.20 -20.38
CA ASN A 295 -20.04 -11.75 -19.04
C ASN A 295 -20.70 -10.69 -18.15
N LYS A 296 -21.99 -10.90 -17.84
CA LYS A 296 -22.81 -9.95 -17.06
C LYS A 296 -22.31 -9.77 -15.62
N ARG A 297 -21.78 -10.83 -14.98
CA ARG A 297 -21.27 -10.75 -13.61
C ARG A 297 -19.93 -10.01 -13.55
N ALA A 298 -19.07 -10.21 -14.55
CA ALA A 298 -17.83 -9.44 -14.69
C ALA A 298 -18.15 -7.94 -14.88
N GLN A 299 -19.10 -7.61 -15.75
CA GLN A 299 -19.56 -6.23 -15.93
C GLN A 299 -20.16 -5.64 -14.64
N LEU A 300 -20.93 -6.43 -13.88
CA LEU A 300 -21.49 -5.99 -12.59
C LEU A 300 -20.36 -5.71 -11.59
N ALA A 301 -19.35 -6.58 -11.49
CA ALA A 301 -18.21 -6.39 -10.59
C ALA A 301 -17.46 -5.07 -10.87
N LEU A 302 -17.18 -4.78 -12.15
CA LEU A 302 -16.57 -3.51 -12.57
C LEU A 302 -17.47 -2.31 -12.21
N ASN A 303 -18.76 -2.37 -12.51
CA ASN A 303 -19.69 -1.29 -12.21
C ASN A 303 -19.78 -1.01 -10.71
N MET A 304 -19.81 -2.06 -9.88
CA MET A 304 -19.82 -1.93 -8.41
C MET A 304 -18.51 -1.30 -7.91
N PHE A 305 -17.37 -1.69 -8.45
CA PHE A 305 -16.07 -1.10 -8.10
C PHE A 305 -16.03 0.39 -8.45
N HIS A 306 -16.34 0.77 -9.70
CA HIS A 306 -16.37 2.17 -10.14
C HIS A 306 -17.33 3.01 -9.28
N TYR A 307 -18.51 2.47 -8.98
CA TYR A 307 -19.50 3.14 -8.15
C TYR A 307 -18.99 3.40 -6.74
N LYS A 308 -18.37 2.41 -6.11
CA LYS A 308 -17.83 2.54 -4.75
C LYS A 308 -16.71 3.59 -4.66
N VAL A 309 -15.75 3.57 -5.60
CA VAL A 309 -14.65 4.56 -5.64
C VAL A 309 -15.21 5.97 -5.81
N ARG A 310 -16.10 6.17 -6.79
CA ARG A 310 -16.76 7.45 -7.08
C ARG A 310 -17.52 8.00 -5.88
N ARG A 311 -18.28 7.13 -5.19
CA ARG A 311 -19.02 7.49 -3.97
C ARG A 311 -18.08 7.99 -2.88
N VAL A 312 -16.93 7.35 -2.68
CA VAL A 312 -15.92 7.77 -1.70
C VAL A 312 -15.29 9.11 -2.10
N ILE A 313 -14.94 9.30 -3.38
CA ILE A 313 -14.41 10.59 -3.85
C ILE A 313 -15.39 11.72 -3.53
N GLY A 314 -16.68 11.53 -3.80
CA GLY A 314 -17.70 12.52 -3.47
C GLY A 314 -17.82 12.81 -1.97
N ALA A 315 -17.78 11.76 -1.13
CA ALA A 315 -17.79 11.89 0.32
C ALA A 315 -16.56 12.67 0.83
N PHE A 316 -15.37 12.33 0.35
CA PHE A 316 -14.13 12.99 0.76
C PHE A 316 -14.01 14.44 0.26
N ALA A 317 -14.52 14.72 -0.93
CA ALA A 317 -14.65 16.11 -1.39
C ALA A 317 -15.55 16.94 -0.44
N ALA A 318 -16.66 16.37 0.05
CA ALA A 318 -17.51 17.01 1.04
C ALA A 318 -16.82 17.21 2.39
N VAL A 319 -16.12 16.19 2.91
CA VAL A 319 -15.37 16.25 4.18
C VAL A 319 -14.29 17.34 4.14
N MET A 320 -13.60 17.51 3.02
CA MET A 320 -12.56 18.54 2.85
C MET A 320 -13.12 19.94 2.56
N GLY A 321 -14.39 20.06 2.22
CA GLY A 321 -14.99 21.30 1.74
C GLY A 321 -14.55 21.65 0.31
N GLY A 322 -14.33 20.64 -0.52
CA GLY A 322 -13.88 20.72 -1.91
C GLY A 322 -12.65 19.83 -2.17
N VAL A 323 -12.19 19.81 -3.42
CA VAL A 323 -11.03 19.05 -3.86
C VAL A 323 -10.28 19.84 -4.92
N ASP A 324 -8.95 19.83 -4.86
CA ASP A 324 -8.07 20.52 -5.82
C ASP A 324 -7.39 19.50 -6.77
N ALA A 325 -7.15 18.28 -6.30
CA ALA A 325 -6.60 17.21 -7.13
C ALA A 325 -7.12 15.82 -6.74
N ILE A 326 -7.19 14.93 -7.74
CA ILE A 326 -7.43 13.48 -7.58
C ILE A 326 -6.26 12.74 -8.20
N VAL A 327 -5.66 11.82 -7.45
CA VAL A 327 -4.53 11.01 -7.90
C VAL A 327 -4.95 9.55 -8.01
N PHE A 328 -4.70 8.93 -9.15
CA PHE A 328 -4.82 7.49 -9.35
C PHE A 328 -3.44 6.85 -9.30
N THR A 329 -3.32 5.77 -8.52
CA THR A 329 -2.06 5.05 -8.33
C THR A 329 -2.29 3.56 -8.08
N ALA A 330 -1.24 2.80 -7.96
CA ALA A 330 -1.19 1.34 -7.86
C ALA A 330 -1.69 0.63 -9.12
N GLY A 331 -1.60 -0.70 -9.13
CA GLY A 331 -1.69 -1.49 -10.35
C GLY A 331 -2.89 -1.21 -11.25
N ILE A 332 -4.10 -1.03 -10.70
CA ILE A 332 -5.31 -0.70 -11.45
C ILE A 332 -5.33 0.80 -11.79
N GLY A 333 -5.05 1.65 -10.80
CA GLY A 333 -5.06 3.11 -10.94
C GLY A 333 -4.06 3.59 -12.00
N GLU A 334 -2.87 2.99 -12.04
CA GLU A 334 -1.81 3.34 -13.00
C GLU A 334 -2.08 2.82 -14.40
N ASN A 335 -2.63 1.59 -14.54
CA ASN A 335 -2.63 0.88 -15.80
C ASN A 335 -3.97 0.84 -16.53
N SER A 336 -5.12 1.10 -15.88
CA SER A 336 -6.43 1.06 -16.52
C SER A 336 -7.03 2.45 -16.75
N GLY A 337 -6.81 3.02 -17.94
CA GLY A 337 -7.50 4.23 -18.39
C GLY A 337 -9.01 4.05 -18.44
N PHE A 338 -9.49 2.82 -18.71
CA PHE A 338 -10.90 2.48 -18.67
C PHE A 338 -11.50 2.68 -17.27
N VAL A 339 -10.87 2.12 -16.23
CA VAL A 339 -11.33 2.28 -14.84
C VAL A 339 -11.33 3.75 -14.43
N ARG A 340 -10.23 4.48 -14.68
CA ARG A 340 -10.14 5.92 -14.37
C ARG A 340 -11.23 6.73 -15.05
N GLY A 341 -11.43 6.50 -16.36
CA GLY A 341 -12.48 7.15 -17.14
C GLY A 341 -13.88 6.89 -16.59
N LYS A 342 -14.18 5.61 -16.26
CA LYS A 342 -15.46 5.21 -15.68
C LYS A 342 -15.71 5.77 -14.27
N ILE A 343 -14.68 5.94 -13.46
CA ILE A 343 -14.79 6.61 -12.17
C ILE A 343 -15.09 8.10 -12.37
N CYS A 344 -14.37 8.79 -13.25
CA CYS A 344 -14.49 10.23 -13.47
C CYS A 344 -15.74 10.65 -14.24
N GLU A 345 -16.38 9.74 -15.00
CA GLU A 345 -17.55 10.02 -15.86
C GLU A 345 -18.68 10.79 -15.15
N TYR A 346 -18.85 10.59 -13.85
CA TYR A 346 -19.90 11.24 -13.05
C TYR A 346 -19.36 12.32 -12.08
N LEU A 347 -18.11 12.71 -12.20
CA LEU A 347 -17.48 13.71 -11.34
C LEU A 347 -17.47 15.12 -11.98
N GLY A 348 -18.15 15.30 -13.11
CA GLY A 348 -18.28 16.60 -13.79
C GLY A 348 -18.85 17.72 -12.91
N TYR A 349 -19.69 17.38 -11.91
CA TYR A 349 -20.19 18.36 -10.94
C TYR A 349 -19.09 18.98 -10.06
N LEU A 350 -17.94 18.34 -9.92
CA LEU A 350 -16.74 18.90 -9.30
C LEU A 350 -15.92 19.77 -10.27
N GLY A 351 -16.35 19.86 -11.52
CA GLY A 351 -15.64 20.56 -12.58
C GLY A 351 -14.49 19.75 -13.19
N ILE A 352 -14.59 18.42 -13.14
CA ILE A 352 -13.61 17.50 -13.73
C ILE A 352 -13.94 17.25 -15.19
N THR A 353 -12.94 17.41 -16.05
CA THR A 353 -12.97 17.00 -17.46
C THR A 353 -11.70 16.20 -17.76
N ILE A 354 -11.85 15.00 -18.29
CA ILE A 354 -10.74 14.09 -18.59
C ILE A 354 -10.32 14.24 -20.07
N ASP A 355 -9.02 14.34 -20.30
CA ASP A 355 -8.41 14.23 -21.61
C ASP A 355 -8.24 12.74 -21.97
N ALA A 356 -8.93 12.27 -22.98
CA ALA A 356 -8.95 10.85 -23.36
C ALA A 356 -7.56 10.34 -23.85
N GLU A 357 -6.79 11.18 -24.52
CA GLU A 357 -5.46 10.84 -25.01
C GLU A 357 -4.49 10.71 -23.81
N GLN A 358 -4.44 11.70 -22.92
CA GLN A 358 -3.59 11.64 -21.73
C GLN A 358 -4.00 10.45 -20.82
N ASN A 359 -5.29 10.19 -20.66
CA ASN A 359 -5.79 9.08 -19.85
C ASN A 359 -5.43 7.70 -20.42
N SER A 360 -5.04 7.57 -21.67
CA SER A 360 -4.58 6.31 -22.26
C SER A 360 -3.14 5.95 -21.91
N LYS A 361 -2.34 6.91 -21.44
CA LYS A 361 -0.92 6.72 -21.09
C LYS A 361 -0.76 5.99 -19.76
N ARG A 362 0.43 5.44 -19.52
CA ARG A 362 0.79 4.64 -18.32
C ARG A 362 2.27 4.78 -17.99
N GLY A 363 2.61 4.47 -16.73
CA GLY A 363 4.01 4.26 -16.31
C GLY A 363 4.80 5.53 -16.03
N GLU A 364 4.18 6.69 -16.03
CA GLU A 364 4.80 7.98 -15.75
C GLU A 364 3.84 8.92 -15.00
N ASP A 365 4.38 9.98 -14.41
CA ASP A 365 3.57 11.04 -13.80
C ASP A 365 2.86 11.83 -14.90
N ILE A 366 1.53 11.76 -14.95
CA ILE A 366 0.73 12.37 -16.02
C ILE A 366 -0.48 13.09 -15.45
N ILE A 367 -0.71 14.33 -15.88
CA ILE A 367 -2.00 15.00 -15.70
C ILE A 367 -2.92 14.50 -16.82
N ILE A 368 -4.04 13.91 -16.42
CA ILE A 368 -5.05 13.31 -17.33
C ILE A 368 -6.33 14.15 -17.43
N SER A 369 -6.43 15.26 -16.69
CA SER A 369 -7.51 16.24 -16.86
C SER A 369 -7.13 17.28 -17.91
N THR A 370 -8.16 17.85 -18.56
CA THR A 370 -7.95 18.95 -19.52
C THR A 370 -7.47 20.23 -18.82
N PRO A 371 -6.81 21.17 -19.51
CA PRO A 371 -6.32 22.42 -18.92
C PRO A 371 -7.39 23.30 -18.29
N ASP A 372 -8.64 23.20 -18.74
CA ASP A 372 -9.80 23.93 -18.24
C ASP A 372 -10.54 23.21 -17.09
N SER A 373 -10.11 22.00 -16.74
CA SER A 373 -10.65 21.28 -15.59
C SER A 373 -10.36 22.03 -14.29
N LYS A 374 -11.37 22.22 -13.45
CA LYS A 374 -11.23 22.91 -12.16
C LYS A 374 -10.45 22.08 -11.14
N VAL A 375 -10.56 20.77 -11.23
CA VAL A 375 -9.85 19.81 -10.40
C VAL A 375 -8.82 19.10 -11.27
N THR A 376 -7.56 19.11 -10.84
CA THR A 376 -6.51 18.35 -11.51
C THR A 376 -6.71 16.86 -11.25
N VAL A 377 -6.72 16.06 -12.30
CA VAL A 377 -6.69 14.60 -12.18
C VAL A 377 -5.39 14.09 -12.78
N CYS A 378 -4.66 13.30 -12.01
CA CYS A 378 -3.38 12.76 -12.45
C CYS A 378 -3.23 11.27 -12.13
N VAL A 379 -2.31 10.64 -12.85
CA VAL A 379 -1.78 9.31 -12.57
C VAL A 379 -0.36 9.49 -12.07
N ILE A 380 -0.04 8.87 -10.94
CA ILE A 380 1.29 8.91 -10.37
C ILE A 380 1.64 7.48 -9.94
N PRO A 381 2.61 6.82 -10.58
CA PRO A 381 3.09 5.52 -10.13
C PRO A 381 3.61 5.61 -8.69
N THR A 382 3.11 4.72 -7.83
CA THR A 382 3.58 4.71 -6.44
C THR A 382 5.01 4.16 -6.35
N ASN A 383 5.78 4.72 -5.43
CA ASN A 383 7.13 4.24 -5.12
C ASN A 383 7.31 4.24 -3.60
N GLU A 384 6.76 3.20 -2.96
CA GLU A 384 6.78 3.06 -1.51
C GLU A 384 8.21 2.84 -1.01
N GLU A 385 9.03 2.10 -1.76
CA GLU A 385 10.41 1.83 -1.41
C GLU A 385 11.24 3.13 -1.37
N LEU A 386 11.06 4.01 -2.34
CA LEU A 386 11.71 5.33 -2.33
C LEU A 386 11.24 6.18 -1.14
N MET A 387 9.94 6.14 -0.81
CA MET A 387 9.42 6.88 0.34
C MET A 387 10.00 6.34 1.67
N ILE A 388 10.10 5.02 1.81
CA ILE A 388 10.75 4.39 2.97
C ILE A 388 12.22 4.80 3.05
N ALA A 389 12.94 4.81 1.93
CA ALA A 389 14.33 5.22 1.88
C ALA A 389 14.52 6.70 2.23
N ARG A 390 13.63 7.59 1.79
CA ARG A 390 13.63 9.03 2.16
C ARG A 390 13.42 9.23 3.65
N ASP A 391 12.43 8.57 4.25
CA ASP A 391 12.19 8.63 5.69
C ASP A 391 13.38 8.05 6.47
N THR A 392 13.95 6.94 6.00
CA THR A 392 15.14 6.31 6.60
C THR A 392 16.34 7.27 6.57
N LYS A 393 16.65 7.84 5.41
CA LYS A 393 17.74 8.83 5.27
C LYS A 393 17.56 10.01 6.21
N ALA A 394 16.36 10.60 6.22
CA ALA A 394 16.07 11.78 7.04
C ALA A 394 16.29 11.52 8.54
N LEU A 395 15.87 10.34 9.05
CA LEU A 395 16.04 9.98 10.45
C LEU A 395 17.49 9.65 10.81
N VAL A 396 18.24 9.03 9.91
CA VAL A 396 19.67 8.69 10.15
C VAL A 396 20.55 9.93 10.08
N GLU A 397 20.29 10.86 9.16
CA GLU A 397 21.03 12.12 9.05
C GLU A 397 20.71 13.12 10.19
N ALA A 398 19.62 12.92 10.91
CA ALA A 398 19.23 13.76 12.06
C ALA A 398 19.85 13.31 13.40
N GLN A 399 20.62 12.20 13.45
CA GLN A 399 21.39 11.73 14.60
C GLN A 399 22.66 12.54 14.82
#